data_82e15c3810f53c94e576186586341a51
#
_entry.id   82e15c3810f53c94e576186586341a51
#
_cell.length_a   1.000
_cell.length_b   1.000
_cell.length_c   1.000
_cell.angle_alpha   90.00
_cell.angle_beta   90.00
_cell.angle_gamma   90.00
#
_symmetry.space_group_name_H-M   'P 1'
#
loop_
_entity.id
_entity.type
_entity.pdbx_description
1 polymer ?
#
loop_
_entity_poly.entity_id
_entity_poly.type
_entity_poly.pdbx_seq_one_letter_code
_entity_poly.pdbx_strand_id
1 'polypeptide(L)'
;MIFRHRPNVFICLVLLVQTVFAGTTGKLAGRVTDKDKNEPLIGANVMVVGTTLGAATDLDGNYYILQVPPGTYSIRFTMIGYQSLVINDVRVKVDLTTTINGALAESVVGLEEVVVQAERAMINTDVTYSQANISSEEVDLLPVEEFQDVIALQAGVVVTGGDIHVRGGRGGEISYVVDGITVTDPYNAGVAIEIENNAIQELQFISGTFNAEYGQAMSGIVNIVTKDGDYNHFSGNLSLNGGSYFSKGGPSFKILPGYETEPENEVNATDMNLFPRLDIFIPSTVQDLSGSLSGPVIPGRISFFASGRIKR
;
A
#
# COMPACT_ATOMS: atom_id res chain seq x y z
N MET A 1 -14.82 -21.90 -44.72
CA MET A 1 -13.53 -21.23 -44.50
C MET A 1 -13.08 -21.63 -43.10
N ILE A 2 -12.14 -22.55 -42.97
CA ILE A 2 -11.84 -23.30 -41.75
C ILE A 2 -10.76 -22.55 -40.99
N PHE A 3 -11.07 -22.05 -39.79
CA PHE A 3 -10.08 -21.47 -38.86
C PHE A 3 -9.19 -22.60 -38.32
N ARG A 4 -8.03 -22.72 -38.88
CA ARG A 4 -6.98 -23.64 -38.45
C ARG A 4 -6.34 -23.06 -37.15
N HIS A 5 -6.70 -23.60 -36.00
CA HIS A 5 -6.10 -23.28 -34.70
C HIS A 5 -4.58 -23.43 -34.78
N ARG A 6 -3.85 -22.33 -34.54
CA ARG A 6 -2.39 -22.35 -34.36
C ARG A 6 -2.10 -22.40 -32.84
N PRO A 7 -1.82 -23.58 -32.28
CA PRO A 7 -1.53 -23.73 -30.84
C PRO A 7 -0.31 -22.95 -30.40
N ASN A 8 0.59 -22.61 -31.32
CA ASN A 8 1.82 -21.87 -31.01
C ASN A 8 1.59 -20.41 -30.58
N VAL A 9 0.49 -19.77 -30.97
CA VAL A 9 0.17 -18.40 -30.54
C VAL A 9 -0.28 -18.38 -29.07
N PHE A 10 -1.00 -19.40 -28.64
CA PHE A 10 -1.45 -19.52 -27.25
C PHE A 10 -0.28 -19.84 -26.30
N ILE A 11 0.68 -20.65 -26.75
CA ILE A 11 1.91 -20.96 -26.00
C ILE A 11 2.82 -19.72 -25.88
N CYS A 12 2.94 -18.91 -26.93
CA CYS A 12 3.66 -17.65 -26.85
C CYS A 12 2.98 -16.62 -25.93
N LEU A 13 1.65 -16.56 -25.91
CA LEU A 13 0.91 -15.67 -25.02
C LEU A 13 1.07 -16.07 -23.55
N VAL A 14 1.10 -17.38 -23.26
CA VAL A 14 1.31 -17.90 -21.89
C VAL A 14 2.76 -17.73 -21.43
N LEU A 15 3.73 -17.77 -22.34
CA LEU A 15 5.15 -17.52 -22.02
C LEU A 15 5.48 -16.03 -21.83
N LEU A 16 4.65 -15.11 -22.33
CA LEU A 16 4.85 -13.66 -22.17
C LEU A 16 4.40 -13.14 -20.80
N VAL A 17 3.65 -13.92 -20.03
CA VAL A 17 3.14 -13.56 -18.69
C VAL A 17 4.19 -13.76 -17.57
N GLN A 18 5.37 -14.27 -17.89
CA GLN A 18 6.40 -14.60 -16.88
C GLN A 18 7.36 -13.47 -16.49
N THR A 19 7.09 -12.24 -16.85
CA THR A 19 8.02 -11.17 -16.52
C THR A 19 7.33 -9.96 -15.98
N VAL A 20 7.58 -9.63 -14.77
CA VAL A 20 7.85 -8.37 -14.10
C VAL A 20 7.43 -8.45 -12.63
N PHE A 21 8.28 -9.01 -11.80
CA PHE A 21 8.27 -8.76 -10.36
C PHE A 21 9.55 -8.00 -10.01
N ALA A 22 9.74 -6.80 -10.56
CA ALA A 22 10.83 -5.93 -10.19
C ALA A 22 10.30 -4.78 -9.33
N GLY A 23 10.81 -4.63 -8.11
CA GLY A 23 10.56 -3.45 -7.28
C GLY A 23 9.26 -3.44 -6.47
N THR A 24 8.59 -4.59 -6.28
CA THR A 24 7.33 -4.66 -5.51
C THR A 24 7.43 -5.49 -4.22
N THR A 25 8.61 -5.99 -3.89
CA THR A 25 8.82 -6.92 -2.78
C THR A 25 9.87 -6.41 -1.80
N GLY A 26 9.77 -6.86 -0.56
CA GLY A 26 10.77 -6.65 0.47
C GLY A 26 11.61 -7.89 0.71
N LYS A 27 12.47 -7.81 1.71
CA LYS A 27 13.37 -8.88 2.16
C LYS A 27 13.28 -9.05 3.65
N LEU A 28 13.26 -10.30 4.12
CA LEU A 28 13.47 -10.65 5.52
C LEU A 28 14.89 -11.18 5.68
N ALA A 29 15.57 -10.74 6.72
CA ALA A 29 16.89 -11.23 7.11
C ALA A 29 17.00 -11.30 8.62
N GLY A 30 17.98 -12.02 9.13
CA GLY A 30 18.23 -12.06 10.55
C GLY A 30 19.11 -13.23 10.93
N ARG A 31 19.26 -13.43 12.21
CA ARG A 31 20.07 -14.50 12.80
C ARG A 31 19.25 -15.30 13.78
N VAL A 32 19.45 -16.62 13.77
CA VAL A 32 18.84 -17.53 14.74
C VAL A 32 19.91 -18.06 15.67
N THR A 33 19.67 -17.93 16.97
CA THR A 33 20.62 -18.33 18.02
C THR A 33 19.95 -19.19 19.08
N ASP A 34 20.74 -19.96 19.79
CA ASP A 34 20.36 -20.58 21.06
C ASP A 34 20.14 -19.47 22.11
N LYS A 35 19.03 -19.53 22.82
CA LYS A 35 18.63 -18.51 23.79
C LYS A 35 19.56 -18.42 25.00
N ASP A 36 20.09 -19.54 25.44
CA ASP A 36 20.88 -19.64 26.66
C ASP A 36 22.39 -19.54 26.38
N LYS A 37 22.85 -20.11 25.27
CA LYS A 37 24.27 -20.16 24.88
C LYS A 37 24.67 -19.03 23.94
N ASN A 38 23.69 -18.37 23.29
CA ASN A 38 23.90 -17.35 22.24
C ASN A 38 24.72 -17.86 21.05
N GLU A 39 24.77 -19.18 20.83
CA GLU A 39 25.44 -19.81 19.71
C GLU A 39 24.55 -19.83 18.48
N PRO A 40 25.13 -19.72 17.25
CA PRO A 40 24.32 -19.76 16.03
C PRO A 40 23.69 -21.14 15.85
N LEU A 41 22.42 -21.15 15.46
CA LEU A 41 21.70 -22.37 15.14
C LEU A 41 21.73 -22.62 13.63
N ILE A 42 22.49 -23.63 13.23
CA ILE A 42 22.70 -24.03 11.83
C ILE A 42 21.55 -24.91 11.37
N GLY A 43 20.97 -24.61 10.22
CA GLY A 43 19.87 -25.41 9.63
C GLY A 43 18.53 -25.21 10.33
N ALA A 44 18.36 -24.18 11.16
CA ALA A 44 17.06 -23.79 11.67
C ALA A 44 16.18 -23.34 10.50
N ASN A 45 14.92 -23.76 10.48
CA ASN A 45 13.98 -23.42 9.44
C ASN A 45 13.19 -22.16 9.83
N VAL A 46 13.17 -21.17 8.94
CA VAL A 46 12.44 -19.91 9.10
C VAL A 46 11.39 -19.83 8.02
N MET A 47 10.12 -19.69 8.40
CA MET A 47 8.98 -19.66 7.48
C MET A 47 8.11 -18.44 7.70
N VAL A 48 7.64 -17.85 6.61
CA VAL A 48 6.57 -16.85 6.63
C VAL A 48 5.24 -17.59 6.67
N VAL A 49 4.53 -17.49 7.79
CA VAL A 49 3.27 -18.23 8.02
C VAL A 49 2.22 -17.84 7.00
N GLY A 50 1.51 -18.82 6.46
CA GLY A 50 0.49 -18.61 5.43
C GLY A 50 1.01 -18.52 4.00
N THR A 51 2.33 -18.62 3.81
CA THR A 51 2.98 -18.60 2.50
C THR A 51 3.87 -19.83 2.30
N THR A 52 4.44 -19.95 1.10
CA THR A 52 5.48 -20.97 0.79
C THR A 52 6.90 -20.42 0.96
N LEU A 53 7.03 -19.17 1.44
CA LEU A 53 8.32 -18.51 1.57
C LEU A 53 9.01 -18.93 2.86
N GLY A 54 10.29 -19.26 2.76
CA GLY A 54 11.10 -19.65 3.91
C GLY A 54 12.55 -19.84 3.51
N ALA A 55 13.41 -19.97 4.53
CA ALA A 55 14.84 -20.24 4.38
C ALA A 55 15.36 -21.06 5.56
N ALA A 56 16.45 -21.78 5.33
CA ALA A 56 17.24 -22.39 6.42
C ALA A 56 18.41 -21.46 6.76
N THR A 57 18.83 -21.51 8.04
CA THR A 57 20.00 -20.73 8.49
C THR A 57 21.31 -21.34 8.01
N ASP A 58 22.28 -20.47 7.73
CA ASP A 58 23.65 -20.83 7.36
C ASP A 58 24.53 -21.23 8.57
N LEU A 59 25.84 -21.37 8.34
CA LEU A 59 26.82 -21.76 9.35
C LEU A 59 26.96 -20.75 10.51
N ASP A 60 26.66 -19.49 10.23
CA ASP A 60 26.69 -18.39 11.20
C ASP A 60 25.32 -18.12 11.82
N GLY A 61 24.32 -18.94 11.49
CA GLY A 61 22.95 -18.82 11.94
C GLY A 61 22.16 -17.74 11.20
N ASN A 62 22.68 -17.14 10.11
CA ASN A 62 21.98 -16.12 9.35
C ASN A 62 21.01 -16.76 8.36
N TYR A 63 19.91 -16.04 8.07
CA TYR A 63 18.94 -16.42 7.05
C TYR A 63 18.53 -15.21 6.20
N TYR A 64 18.08 -15.50 4.98
CA TYR A 64 17.58 -14.50 4.03
C TYR A 64 16.37 -15.07 3.31
N ILE A 65 15.23 -14.37 3.36
CA ILE A 65 14.03 -14.67 2.58
C ILE A 65 13.83 -13.49 1.64
N LEU A 66 13.93 -13.74 0.34
CA LEU A 66 13.80 -12.74 -0.70
C LEU A 66 12.38 -12.73 -1.27
N GLN A 67 12.02 -11.66 -1.96
CA GLN A 67 10.74 -11.54 -2.68
C GLN A 67 9.51 -11.73 -1.78
N VAL A 68 9.57 -11.19 -0.57
CA VAL A 68 8.42 -11.19 0.33
C VAL A 68 7.53 -10.01 -0.06
N PRO A 69 6.26 -10.22 -0.42
CA PRO A 69 5.34 -9.12 -0.68
C PRO A 69 5.22 -8.18 0.52
N PRO A 70 4.97 -6.88 0.33
CA PRO A 70 4.75 -5.96 1.44
C PRO A 70 3.50 -6.37 2.21
N GLY A 71 3.56 -6.26 3.53
CA GLY A 71 2.46 -6.66 4.40
C GLY A 71 2.90 -7.00 5.80
N THR A 72 1.97 -7.44 6.63
CA THR A 72 2.22 -7.85 8.02
C THR A 72 2.10 -9.35 8.13
N TYR A 73 3.15 -9.99 8.63
CA TYR A 73 3.29 -11.44 8.67
C TYR A 73 3.64 -11.95 10.06
N SER A 74 3.40 -13.24 10.26
CA SER A 74 3.96 -14.01 11.37
C SER A 74 5.12 -14.84 10.86
N ILE A 75 6.26 -14.78 11.53
CA ILE A 75 7.47 -15.53 11.17
C ILE A 75 7.67 -16.65 12.17
N ARG A 76 7.74 -17.88 11.67
CA ARG A 76 7.95 -19.07 12.50
C ARG A 76 9.37 -19.58 12.34
N PHE A 77 10.02 -19.81 13.49
CA PHE A 77 11.35 -20.40 13.61
C PHE A 77 11.22 -21.78 14.21
N THR A 78 11.78 -22.79 13.56
CA THR A 78 11.75 -24.18 14.03
C THR A 78 13.09 -24.86 13.86
N MET A 79 13.47 -25.66 14.86
CA MET A 79 14.65 -26.52 14.81
C MET A 79 14.44 -27.77 15.66
N ILE A 80 15.00 -28.88 15.23
CA ILE A 80 14.91 -30.14 15.99
C ILE A 80 15.63 -29.98 17.34
N GLY A 81 14.95 -30.30 18.42
CA GLY A 81 15.48 -30.18 19.80
C GLY A 81 15.23 -28.80 20.44
N TYR A 82 14.54 -27.89 19.73
CA TYR A 82 14.21 -26.55 20.22
C TYR A 82 12.70 -26.31 20.21
N GLN A 83 12.25 -25.41 21.07
CA GLN A 83 10.88 -24.90 21.06
C GLN A 83 10.67 -24.05 19.84
N SER A 84 9.50 -24.19 19.23
CA SER A 84 9.09 -23.34 18.10
C SER A 84 8.82 -21.92 18.58
N LEU A 85 9.38 -20.93 17.88
CA LEU A 85 9.16 -19.51 18.15
C LEU A 85 8.36 -18.90 17.00
N VAL A 86 7.29 -18.18 17.32
CA VAL A 86 6.54 -17.38 16.34
C VAL A 86 6.60 -15.91 16.74
N ILE A 87 7.02 -15.07 15.82
CA ILE A 87 7.03 -13.62 15.96
C ILE A 87 5.94 -13.06 15.09
N ASN A 88 4.92 -12.48 15.71
CA ASN A 88 3.77 -11.86 15.03
C ASN A 88 4.04 -10.38 14.69
N ASP A 89 3.19 -9.81 13.85
CA ASP A 89 3.16 -8.40 13.48
C ASP A 89 4.47 -7.89 12.83
N VAL A 90 5.17 -8.77 12.12
CA VAL A 90 6.36 -8.41 11.36
C VAL A 90 5.94 -7.70 10.07
N ARG A 91 6.21 -6.42 9.98
CA ARG A 91 5.90 -5.62 8.80
C ARG A 91 7.05 -5.68 7.79
N VAL A 92 6.76 -6.20 6.61
CA VAL A 92 7.65 -6.18 5.45
C VAL A 92 7.26 -5.00 4.56
N LYS A 93 8.24 -4.19 4.18
CA LYS A 93 8.07 -3.02 3.31
C LYS A 93 8.80 -3.22 2.00
N VAL A 94 8.32 -2.55 0.95
CA VAL A 94 8.93 -2.58 -0.39
C VAL A 94 10.37 -2.08 -0.33
N ASP A 95 11.26 -2.72 -1.08
CA ASP A 95 12.68 -2.38 -1.25
C ASP A 95 13.51 -2.26 0.04
N LEU A 96 12.95 -2.71 1.17
CA LEU A 96 13.63 -2.69 2.44
C LEU A 96 13.92 -4.09 2.97
N THR A 97 14.98 -4.18 3.77
CA THR A 97 15.30 -5.38 4.55
C THR A 97 14.71 -5.23 5.94
N THR A 98 13.76 -6.09 6.30
CA THR A 98 13.26 -6.20 7.66
C THR A 98 14.12 -7.22 8.41
N THR A 99 14.83 -6.78 9.44
CA THR A 99 15.71 -7.65 10.23
C THR A 99 14.98 -8.19 11.44
N ILE A 100 14.85 -9.53 11.53
CA ILE A 100 14.18 -10.24 12.63
C ILE A 100 15.09 -11.36 13.12
N ASN A 101 15.50 -11.28 14.38
CA ASN A 101 16.33 -12.29 15.00
C ASN A 101 15.47 -13.25 15.83
N GLY A 102 15.79 -14.54 15.79
CA GLY A 102 15.14 -15.58 16.58
C GLY A 102 16.07 -16.16 17.65
N ALA A 103 15.64 -16.20 18.90
CA ALA A 103 16.34 -16.92 19.97
C ALA A 103 15.52 -18.12 20.40
N LEU A 104 15.96 -19.33 20.08
CA LEU A 104 15.25 -20.59 20.38
C LEU A 104 15.76 -21.19 21.69
N ALA A 105 14.84 -21.63 22.54
CA ALA A 105 15.17 -22.35 23.77
C ALA A 105 15.22 -23.85 23.50
N GLU A 106 16.19 -24.56 24.08
CA GLU A 106 16.24 -26.01 24.00
C GLU A 106 14.98 -26.63 24.64
N SER A 107 14.40 -27.60 23.96
CA SER A 107 13.23 -28.32 24.44
C SER A 107 13.56 -29.80 24.61
N VAL A 108 13.43 -30.29 25.84
CA VAL A 108 13.65 -31.71 26.16
C VAL A 108 12.36 -32.53 26.02
N VAL A 109 11.21 -31.89 26.16
CA VAL A 109 9.86 -32.51 26.00
C VAL A 109 8.82 -31.41 25.76
N GLY A 110 8.15 -31.47 24.61
CA GLY A 110 6.91 -30.73 24.43
C GLY A 110 6.91 -29.73 23.28
N LEU A 111 5.81 -29.74 22.56
CA LEU A 111 5.49 -28.92 21.39
C LEU A 111 4.89 -27.55 21.81
N GLU A 112 5.40 -26.94 22.88
CA GLU A 112 4.91 -25.60 23.24
C GLU A 112 5.52 -24.57 22.29
N GLU A 113 4.67 -23.89 21.57
CA GLU A 113 5.01 -22.77 20.69
C GLU A 113 5.09 -21.48 21.51
N VAL A 114 6.20 -20.78 21.42
CA VAL A 114 6.35 -19.45 22.06
C VAL A 114 5.96 -18.38 21.05
N VAL A 115 4.95 -17.58 21.38
CA VAL A 115 4.48 -16.48 20.53
C VAL A 115 4.94 -15.15 21.13
N VAL A 116 5.63 -14.33 20.34
CA VAL A 116 6.04 -12.96 20.69
C VAL A 116 5.56 -11.98 19.63
N GLN A 117 5.37 -10.73 20.02
CA GLN A 117 5.12 -9.64 19.05
C GLN A 117 6.45 -9.01 18.65
N ALA A 118 6.55 -8.63 17.37
CA ALA A 118 7.72 -7.90 16.87
C ALA A 118 7.80 -6.51 17.51
N GLU A 119 8.97 -6.15 18.00
CA GLU A 119 9.24 -4.76 18.37
C GLU A 119 9.37 -3.91 17.10
N ARG A 120 8.63 -2.81 17.04
CA ARG A 120 8.69 -1.87 15.91
C ARG A 120 9.96 -1.04 16.04
N ALA A 121 10.88 -1.18 15.10
CA ALA A 121 12.00 -0.27 14.97
C ALA A 121 11.48 1.11 14.54
N MET A 122 11.68 2.13 15.37
CA MET A 122 11.25 3.51 15.08
C MET A 122 12.10 4.20 14.01
N ILE A 123 13.31 3.74 13.77
CA ILE A 123 14.27 4.35 12.84
C ILE A 123 14.80 3.28 11.89
N ASN A 124 14.70 3.56 10.61
CA ASN A 124 15.26 2.72 9.56
C ASN A 124 16.63 3.31 9.18
N THR A 125 17.72 2.62 9.52
CA THR A 125 19.09 3.08 9.30
C THR A 125 19.65 2.70 7.94
N ASP A 126 18.93 1.88 7.18
CA ASP A 126 19.42 1.26 5.94
C ASP A 126 19.20 2.12 4.70
N VAL A 127 18.50 3.25 4.83
CA VAL A 127 18.22 4.15 3.70
C VAL A 127 19.06 5.41 3.75
N THR A 128 19.66 5.76 2.62
CA THR A 128 20.47 6.97 2.43
C THR A 128 19.67 8.14 1.85
N TYR A 129 18.38 7.93 1.57
CA TYR A 129 17.46 8.90 0.97
C TYR A 129 16.22 9.10 1.86
N SER A 130 15.51 10.19 1.63
CA SER A 130 14.28 10.46 2.37
C SER A 130 13.14 9.65 1.76
N GLN A 131 12.65 8.72 2.54
CA GLN A 131 11.57 7.81 2.15
C GLN A 131 10.46 7.82 3.19
N ALA A 132 9.22 7.88 2.74
CA ALA A 132 8.04 7.62 3.54
C ALA A 132 7.33 6.39 2.98
N ASN A 133 7.14 5.39 3.82
CA ASN A 133 6.35 4.21 3.48
C ASN A 133 5.05 4.26 4.25
N ILE A 134 3.95 4.30 3.54
CA ILE A 134 2.60 4.44 4.07
C ILE A 134 1.86 3.15 3.74
N SER A 135 1.45 2.44 4.75
CA SER A 135 0.72 1.18 4.59
C SER A 135 -0.77 1.40 4.31
N SER A 136 -1.46 0.36 3.85
CA SER A 136 -2.91 0.40 3.65
C SER A 136 -3.66 0.82 4.91
N GLU A 137 -3.24 0.33 6.09
CA GLU A 137 -3.88 0.67 7.36
C GLU A 137 -3.69 2.16 7.70
N GLU A 138 -2.54 2.74 7.35
CA GLU A 138 -2.28 4.16 7.55
C GLU A 138 -3.08 5.00 6.56
N VAL A 139 -3.21 4.59 5.30
CA VAL A 139 -4.06 5.25 4.30
C VAL A 139 -5.52 5.25 4.74
N ASP A 140 -6.03 4.11 5.23
CA ASP A 140 -7.41 3.96 5.67
C ASP A 140 -7.77 4.83 6.90
N LEU A 141 -6.77 5.23 7.70
CA LEU A 141 -6.94 6.12 8.85
C LEU A 141 -6.95 7.61 8.47
N LEU A 142 -6.47 7.95 7.28
CA LEU A 142 -6.41 9.34 6.83
C LEU A 142 -7.77 9.78 6.25
N PRO A 143 -8.24 11.00 6.57
CA PRO A 143 -9.47 11.54 6.01
C PRO A 143 -9.25 12.11 4.60
N VAL A 144 -8.69 11.30 3.71
CA VAL A 144 -8.33 11.67 2.34
C VAL A 144 -9.03 10.78 1.34
N GLU A 145 -9.38 11.33 0.19
CA GLU A 145 -10.14 10.62 -0.84
C GLU A 145 -9.24 9.95 -1.89
N GLU A 146 -8.11 10.57 -2.20
CA GLU A 146 -7.21 10.15 -3.27
C GLU A 146 -5.80 9.94 -2.72
N PHE A 147 -5.03 9.03 -3.33
CA PHE A 147 -3.64 8.79 -2.91
C PHE A 147 -2.74 10.02 -3.09
N GLN A 148 -3.10 10.93 -3.99
CA GLN A 148 -2.41 12.20 -4.17
C GLN A 148 -2.49 13.09 -2.94
N ASP A 149 -3.62 13.05 -2.23
CA ASP A 149 -3.78 13.75 -0.96
C ASP A 149 -2.87 13.17 0.12
N VAL A 150 -2.67 11.84 0.12
CA VAL A 150 -1.72 11.17 1.03
C VAL A 150 -0.31 11.68 0.79
N ILE A 151 0.08 11.86 -0.48
CA ILE A 151 1.40 12.41 -0.85
C ILE A 151 1.50 13.87 -0.42
N ALA A 152 0.43 14.65 -0.57
CA ALA A 152 0.39 16.05 -0.18
C ALA A 152 0.65 16.29 1.32
N LEU A 153 0.37 15.28 2.16
CA LEU A 153 0.67 15.32 3.60
C LEU A 153 2.15 15.05 3.92
N GLN A 154 2.97 14.66 2.94
CA GLN A 154 4.35 14.30 3.19
C GLN A 154 5.25 15.55 3.33
N ALA A 155 6.30 15.42 4.14
CA ALA A 155 7.24 16.50 4.35
C ALA A 155 7.95 16.91 3.05
N GLY A 156 7.94 18.21 2.75
CA GLY A 156 8.57 18.77 1.55
C GLY A 156 7.72 18.69 0.30
N VAL A 157 6.44 18.36 0.43
CA VAL A 157 5.46 18.39 -0.64
C VAL A 157 4.58 19.62 -0.53
N VAL A 158 4.33 20.28 -1.64
CA VAL A 158 3.42 21.44 -1.74
C VAL A 158 2.52 21.22 -2.96
N VAL A 159 1.22 21.40 -2.79
CA VAL A 159 0.25 21.36 -3.90
C VAL A 159 -0.12 22.79 -4.30
N THR A 160 0.06 23.11 -5.55
CA THR A 160 -0.27 24.45 -6.10
C THR A 160 -0.89 24.29 -7.48
N GLY A 161 -2.09 24.85 -7.66
CA GLY A 161 -2.79 24.78 -8.94
C GLY A 161 -3.21 23.38 -9.38
N GLY A 162 -3.24 22.41 -8.47
CA GLY A 162 -3.50 20.99 -8.76
C GLY A 162 -2.24 20.16 -9.02
N ASP A 163 -1.08 20.81 -9.14
CA ASP A 163 0.20 20.12 -9.34
C ASP A 163 0.91 19.85 -8.01
N ILE A 164 1.53 18.71 -7.91
CA ILE A 164 2.35 18.30 -6.76
C ILE A 164 3.80 18.74 -7.01
N HIS A 165 4.36 19.49 -6.08
CA HIS A 165 5.75 19.94 -6.08
C HIS A 165 6.50 19.31 -4.92
N VAL A 166 7.64 18.70 -5.20
CA VAL A 166 8.48 18.04 -4.18
C VAL A 166 9.78 18.82 -4.02
N ARG A 167 10.06 19.28 -2.79
CA ARG A 167 11.30 20.01 -2.42
C ARG A 167 11.63 21.19 -3.33
N GLY A 168 10.62 21.92 -3.81
CA GLY A 168 10.79 23.05 -4.72
C GLY A 168 11.01 22.65 -6.19
N GLY A 169 10.87 21.38 -6.53
CA GLY A 169 10.85 20.91 -7.93
C GLY A 169 9.63 21.43 -8.67
N ARG A 170 9.64 21.30 -9.99
CA ARG A 170 8.52 21.68 -10.84
C ARG A 170 7.43 20.63 -10.80
N GLY A 171 6.19 21.02 -11.07
CA GLY A 171 5.13 20.09 -11.42
C GLY A 171 5.58 19.21 -12.59
N GLY A 172 5.33 17.89 -12.49
CA GLY A 172 5.73 16.96 -13.54
C GLY A 172 7.14 16.35 -13.43
N GLU A 173 7.89 16.66 -12.39
CA GLU A 173 9.19 16.04 -12.13
C GLU A 173 9.10 14.80 -11.24
N ILE A 174 7.88 14.34 -10.96
CA ILE A 174 7.59 13.15 -10.17
C ILE A 174 7.38 11.97 -11.11
N SER A 175 8.02 10.84 -10.80
CA SER A 175 7.74 9.58 -11.46
C SER A 175 6.74 8.77 -10.65
N TYR A 176 5.66 8.32 -11.30
CA TYR A 176 4.66 7.44 -10.71
C TYR A 176 4.87 6.03 -11.22
N VAL A 177 4.99 5.10 -10.28
CA VAL A 177 5.22 3.67 -10.56
C VAL A 177 4.13 2.88 -9.85
N VAL A 178 3.49 1.96 -10.55
CA VAL A 178 2.47 1.05 -10.01
C VAL A 178 2.88 -0.37 -10.33
N ASP A 179 3.05 -1.18 -9.31
CA ASP A 179 3.49 -2.57 -9.42
C ASP A 179 4.73 -2.73 -10.33
N GLY A 180 5.69 -1.81 -10.20
CA GLY A 180 6.92 -1.79 -10.99
C GLY A 180 6.79 -1.20 -12.40
N ILE A 181 5.60 -0.76 -12.81
CA ILE A 181 5.35 -0.16 -14.12
C ILE A 181 5.20 1.35 -13.99
N THR A 182 5.96 2.12 -14.77
CA THR A 182 5.83 3.58 -14.80
C THR A 182 4.50 3.97 -15.47
N VAL A 183 3.68 4.71 -14.72
CA VAL A 183 2.35 5.19 -15.14
C VAL A 183 2.29 6.73 -15.19
N THR A 184 3.41 7.38 -15.34
CA THR A 184 3.46 8.83 -15.51
C THR A 184 2.93 9.21 -16.88
N ASP A 185 1.95 10.12 -16.95
CA ASP A 185 1.41 10.62 -18.20
C ASP A 185 2.47 11.47 -18.95
N PRO A 186 2.89 11.08 -20.15
CA PRO A 186 3.93 11.80 -20.88
C PRO A 186 3.46 13.18 -21.37
N TYR A 187 2.17 13.48 -21.34
CA TYR A 187 1.63 14.75 -21.83
C TYR A 187 1.61 15.83 -20.74
N ASN A 188 1.09 15.50 -19.56
CA ASN A 188 0.95 16.45 -18.46
C ASN A 188 1.87 16.11 -17.27
N ALA A 189 2.63 15.01 -17.38
CA ALA A 189 3.51 14.48 -16.35
C ALA A 189 2.81 14.18 -14.99
N GLY A 190 1.51 14.06 -15.01
CA GLY A 190 0.68 13.62 -13.89
C GLY A 190 0.57 12.10 -13.84
N VAL A 191 -0.42 11.63 -13.12
CA VAL A 191 -0.76 10.21 -13.05
C VAL A 191 -1.66 9.84 -14.22
N ALA A 192 -1.26 8.84 -15.00
CA ALA A 192 -2.06 8.36 -16.12
C ALA A 192 -3.23 7.45 -15.73
N ILE A 193 -3.21 6.91 -14.51
CA ILE A 193 -4.19 5.94 -14.01
C ILE A 193 -4.65 6.37 -12.62
N GLU A 194 -5.94 6.48 -12.41
CA GLU A 194 -6.52 6.65 -11.07
C GLU A 194 -6.46 5.33 -10.31
N ILE A 195 -5.94 5.36 -9.11
CA ILE A 195 -5.85 4.20 -8.23
C ILE A 195 -6.61 4.54 -6.96
N GLU A 196 -7.59 3.70 -6.66
CA GLU A 196 -8.39 3.84 -5.45
C GLU A 196 -7.55 3.52 -4.21
N ASN A 197 -7.72 4.31 -3.14
CA ASN A 197 -7.01 4.10 -1.88
C ASN A 197 -7.20 2.68 -1.32
N ASN A 198 -8.40 2.10 -1.49
CA ASN A 198 -8.71 0.75 -1.04
C ASN A 198 -7.97 -0.35 -1.81
N ALA A 199 -7.38 -0.03 -2.97
CA ALA A 199 -6.57 -0.94 -3.76
C ALA A 199 -5.08 -0.90 -3.38
N ILE A 200 -4.65 0.07 -2.58
CA ILE A 200 -3.25 0.27 -2.21
C ILE A 200 -2.88 -0.65 -1.05
N GLN A 201 -1.83 -1.45 -1.23
CA GLN A 201 -1.19 -2.22 -0.17
C GLN A 201 -0.11 -1.41 0.54
N GLU A 202 0.73 -0.74 -0.23
CA GLU A 202 1.77 0.15 0.27
C GLU A 202 2.00 1.29 -0.72
N LEU A 203 2.13 2.51 -0.21
CA LEU A 203 2.53 3.69 -0.95
C LEU A 203 3.90 4.12 -0.42
N GLN A 204 4.89 4.12 -1.31
CA GLN A 204 6.24 4.55 -1.03
C GLN A 204 6.49 5.89 -1.71
N PHE A 205 6.82 6.90 -0.93
CA PHE A 205 7.21 8.21 -1.42
C PHE A 205 8.70 8.44 -1.18
N ILE A 206 9.46 8.61 -2.25
CA ILE A 206 10.91 8.82 -2.20
C ILE A 206 11.21 10.23 -2.70
N SER A 207 12.02 10.97 -1.95
CA SER A 207 12.42 12.33 -2.32
C SER A 207 13.90 12.57 -2.04
N GLY A 208 14.54 13.35 -2.90
CA GLY A 208 15.96 13.69 -2.80
C GLY A 208 16.83 12.89 -3.76
N THR A 209 17.77 12.10 -3.27
CA THR A 209 18.60 11.22 -4.10
C THR A 209 17.91 9.89 -4.33
N PHE A 210 17.87 9.41 -5.56
CA PHE A 210 17.22 8.15 -5.93
C PHE A 210 18.26 7.11 -6.36
N ASN A 211 17.91 5.84 -6.23
CA ASN A 211 18.67 4.76 -6.84
C ASN A 211 18.59 4.83 -8.36
N ALA A 212 19.62 4.31 -9.04
CA ALA A 212 19.70 4.32 -10.50
C ALA A 212 18.61 3.48 -11.22
N GLU A 213 17.90 2.64 -10.49
CA GLU A 213 16.74 1.87 -10.98
C GLU A 213 15.54 2.76 -11.36
N TYR A 214 15.40 3.90 -10.69
CA TYR A 214 14.34 4.86 -10.97
C TYR A 214 14.81 5.87 -12.01
N GLY A 215 14.58 5.55 -13.29
CA GLY A 215 14.75 6.50 -14.38
C GLY A 215 13.65 7.57 -14.41
N GLN A 216 13.91 8.68 -15.10
CA GLN A 216 12.92 9.73 -15.42
C GLN A 216 12.33 10.50 -14.22
N ALA A 217 12.82 10.31 -13.01
CA ALA A 217 12.45 11.11 -11.84
C ALA A 217 13.47 12.20 -11.60
N MET A 218 13.04 13.42 -11.28
CA MET A 218 13.93 14.54 -10.96
C MET A 218 13.74 15.08 -9.56
N SER A 219 12.51 15.09 -9.02
CA SER A 219 12.20 15.65 -7.70
C SER A 219 11.63 14.62 -6.73
N GLY A 220 10.92 13.62 -7.21
CA GLY A 220 10.28 12.61 -6.37
C GLY A 220 9.85 11.36 -7.15
N ILE A 221 9.66 10.28 -6.40
CA ILE A 221 9.11 9.02 -6.90
C ILE A 221 7.96 8.62 -5.99
N VAL A 222 6.86 8.24 -6.59
CA VAL A 222 5.71 7.63 -5.95
C VAL A 222 5.60 6.22 -6.47
N ASN A 223 5.94 5.25 -5.62
CA ASN A 223 5.80 3.84 -5.94
C ASN A 223 4.61 3.28 -5.17
N ILE A 224 3.65 2.71 -5.90
CA ILE A 224 2.42 2.16 -5.36
C ILE A 224 2.44 0.67 -5.61
N VAL A 225 2.25 -0.10 -4.56
CA VAL A 225 2.01 -1.54 -4.65
C VAL A 225 0.54 -1.80 -4.37
N THR A 226 -0.12 -2.48 -5.28
CA THR A 226 -1.52 -2.82 -5.15
C THR A 226 -1.73 -4.06 -4.28
N LYS A 227 -2.94 -4.20 -3.71
CA LYS A 227 -3.32 -5.36 -2.90
C LYS A 227 -3.44 -6.60 -3.78
N ASP A 228 -2.87 -7.69 -3.30
CA ASP A 228 -3.07 -9.02 -3.86
C ASP A 228 -4.35 -9.68 -3.33
N GLY A 229 -4.87 -10.64 -4.08
CA GLY A 229 -5.99 -11.46 -3.63
C GLY A 229 -5.57 -12.48 -2.59
N ASP A 230 -6.45 -12.76 -1.63
CA ASP A 230 -6.25 -13.86 -0.68
C ASP A 230 -6.42 -15.22 -1.38
N TYR A 231 -5.48 -16.14 -1.14
CA TYR A 231 -5.50 -17.47 -1.75
C TYR A 231 -6.44 -18.46 -1.05
N ASN A 232 -6.90 -18.16 0.16
CA ASN A 232 -7.62 -19.11 1.01
C ASN A 232 -9.01 -18.62 1.41
N HIS A 233 -9.22 -17.30 1.54
CA HIS A 233 -10.45 -16.73 2.06
C HIS A 233 -10.99 -15.65 1.14
N PHE A 234 -12.31 -15.54 1.08
CA PHE A 234 -12.95 -14.36 0.49
C PHE A 234 -12.99 -13.25 1.53
N SER A 235 -12.56 -12.07 1.13
CA SER A 235 -12.68 -10.85 1.90
C SER A 235 -13.15 -9.71 1.01
N GLY A 236 -13.82 -8.74 1.60
CA GLY A 236 -14.29 -7.59 0.84
C GLY A 236 -14.73 -6.47 1.77
N ASN A 237 -14.68 -5.27 1.23
CA ASN A 237 -15.12 -4.06 1.90
C ASN A 237 -16.11 -3.34 0.98
N LEU A 238 -17.17 -2.80 1.57
CA LEU A 238 -18.12 -1.93 0.89
C LEU A 238 -18.32 -0.69 1.76
N SER A 239 -17.98 0.47 1.22
CA SER A 239 -18.17 1.76 1.87
C SER A 239 -19.18 2.59 1.10
N LEU A 240 -20.16 3.11 1.80
CA LEU A 240 -21.14 4.04 1.27
C LEU A 240 -21.05 5.34 2.06
N ASN A 241 -20.64 6.40 1.39
CA ASN A 241 -20.56 7.72 1.97
C ASN A 241 -21.61 8.60 1.30
N GLY A 242 -22.43 9.25 2.11
CA GLY A 242 -23.43 10.20 1.65
C GLY A 242 -23.26 11.52 2.38
N GLY A 243 -23.32 12.60 1.64
CA GLY A 243 -23.21 13.94 2.19
C GLY A 243 -24.23 14.90 1.60
N SER A 244 -24.60 15.89 2.37
CA SER A 244 -25.39 17.01 1.90
C SER A 244 -24.83 18.29 2.48
N TYR A 245 -24.83 19.34 1.67
CA TYR A 245 -24.53 20.66 2.17
C TYR A 245 -25.77 21.20 2.90
N PHE A 246 -25.59 21.53 4.17
CA PHE A 246 -26.64 22.22 4.93
C PHE A 246 -26.07 23.46 5.58
N SER A 247 -26.82 24.55 5.58
CA SER A 247 -26.51 25.72 6.39
C SER A 247 -27.66 26.05 7.33
N LYS A 248 -27.29 26.49 8.52
CA LYS A 248 -28.24 27.01 9.47
C LYS A 248 -28.50 28.46 9.13
N GLY A 249 -29.50 28.71 8.31
CA GLY A 249 -29.95 29.98 8.33
C GLY A 249 -30.10 30.82 7.18
N GLY A 250 -30.57 31.84 7.12
CA GLY A 250 -31.01 32.85 6.30
C GLY A 250 -30.04 33.31 5.20
N PRO A 251 -30.48 34.22 4.36
CA PRO A 251 -29.95 34.51 3.04
C PRO A 251 -28.58 35.21 3.00
N SER A 252 -27.80 35.16 4.04
CA SER A 252 -26.53 35.87 4.08
C SER A 252 -25.40 35.03 4.63
N PHE A 253 -24.92 34.13 3.81
CA PHE A 253 -23.57 33.65 4.00
C PHE A 253 -22.62 34.71 3.42
N LYS A 254 -22.40 35.80 4.18
CA LYS A 254 -21.31 36.73 3.89
C LYS A 254 -20.01 36.06 4.33
N ILE A 255 -19.37 35.37 3.40
CA ILE A 255 -18.12 34.63 3.64
C ILE A 255 -16.97 35.60 3.95
N LEU A 256 -17.05 36.83 3.45
CA LEU A 256 -16.01 37.85 3.65
C LEU A 256 -16.65 39.21 3.90
N PRO A 257 -16.23 39.94 4.93
CA PRO A 257 -16.57 41.34 5.06
C PRO A 257 -16.01 42.13 3.86
N GLY A 258 -16.87 42.76 3.07
CA GLY A 258 -16.47 43.57 1.91
C GLY A 258 -16.70 42.94 0.54
N TYR A 259 -17.23 41.72 0.45
CA TYR A 259 -17.72 41.20 -0.82
C TYR A 259 -19.14 41.76 -1.07
N GLU A 260 -19.22 42.84 -1.82
CA GLU A 260 -20.47 43.34 -2.35
C GLU A 260 -20.79 42.58 -3.61
N THR A 261 -21.83 41.74 -3.57
CA THR A 261 -22.41 41.17 -4.80
C THR A 261 -23.03 42.33 -5.60
N GLU A 262 -22.60 42.47 -6.85
CA GLU A 262 -23.27 43.38 -7.80
C GLU A 262 -24.77 43.05 -7.83
N PRO A 263 -25.65 44.07 -7.83
CA PRO A 263 -27.10 43.85 -7.74
C PRO A 263 -27.70 43.03 -8.90
N GLU A 264 -26.99 42.90 -10.01
CA GLU A 264 -27.39 42.07 -11.15
C GLU A 264 -27.17 40.58 -10.92
N ASN A 265 -26.40 40.21 -9.93
CA ASN A 265 -26.12 38.84 -9.52
C ASN A 265 -26.81 38.46 -8.23
N GLU A 266 -27.82 39.18 -7.78
CA GLU A 266 -28.73 38.70 -6.75
C GLU A 266 -29.47 37.46 -7.27
N VAL A 267 -28.82 36.33 -7.22
CA VAL A 267 -29.49 35.05 -7.29
C VAL A 267 -30.38 35.02 -6.04
N ASN A 268 -31.68 35.14 -6.26
CA ASN A 268 -32.65 35.06 -5.19
C ASN A 268 -32.35 33.84 -4.35
N ALA A 269 -31.91 34.01 -3.12
CA ALA A 269 -31.60 32.95 -2.19
C ALA A 269 -32.81 32.03 -1.92
N THR A 270 -34.00 32.43 -2.36
CA THR A 270 -35.23 31.67 -2.38
C THR A 270 -35.28 30.61 -3.49
N ASP A 271 -34.62 30.86 -4.63
CA ASP A 271 -34.64 29.93 -5.78
C ASP A 271 -33.43 28.97 -5.78
N MET A 272 -32.35 29.34 -5.11
CA MET A 272 -31.27 28.44 -4.83
C MET A 272 -31.44 27.89 -3.40
N ASN A 273 -32.09 26.76 -3.26
CA ASN A 273 -31.98 25.91 -2.06
C ASN A 273 -30.55 25.34 -2.00
N LEU A 274 -29.55 26.22 -2.03
CA LEU A 274 -28.14 25.87 -1.85
C LEU A 274 -27.89 25.23 -0.48
N PHE A 275 -28.81 25.50 0.46
CA PHE A 275 -28.74 24.95 1.81
C PHE A 275 -30.15 24.58 2.24
N PRO A 276 -30.52 23.32 2.17
CA PRO A 276 -31.81 22.86 2.68
C PRO A 276 -31.92 23.24 4.14
N ARG A 277 -33.13 23.66 4.57
CA ARG A 277 -33.40 23.80 5.99
C ARG A 277 -33.07 22.50 6.68
N LEU A 278 -32.64 22.52 7.93
CA LEU A 278 -32.30 21.34 8.72
C LEU A 278 -33.39 20.26 8.77
N ASP A 279 -34.63 20.64 8.45
CA ASP A 279 -35.81 19.79 8.34
C ASP A 279 -35.92 19.06 7.00
N ILE A 280 -35.12 19.44 5.97
CA ILE A 280 -35.07 18.75 4.67
C ILE A 280 -33.67 18.27 4.45
N PHE A 281 -33.36 17.11 5.03
CA PHE A 281 -32.12 16.39 4.72
C PHE A 281 -32.29 15.65 3.38
N ILE A 282 -31.59 16.11 2.35
CA ILE A 282 -31.47 15.38 1.08
C ILE A 282 -30.11 14.71 1.06
N PRO A 283 -29.99 13.44 1.40
CA PRO A 283 -28.71 12.73 1.47
C PRO A 283 -28.11 12.41 0.10
N SER A 284 -28.51 13.14 -0.93
CA SER A 284 -28.23 12.81 -2.32
C SER A 284 -27.26 13.76 -3.03
N THR A 285 -26.73 14.77 -2.35
CA THR A 285 -25.87 15.78 -2.97
C THR A 285 -24.47 15.25 -3.27
N VAL A 286 -23.98 14.39 -2.40
CA VAL A 286 -22.72 13.66 -2.60
C VAL A 286 -23.00 12.20 -2.31
N GLN A 287 -22.77 11.36 -3.28
CA GLN A 287 -22.87 9.91 -3.14
C GLN A 287 -21.54 9.32 -3.58
N ASP A 288 -20.90 8.60 -2.69
CA ASP A 288 -19.66 7.92 -2.94
C ASP A 288 -19.78 6.47 -2.49
N LEU A 289 -19.76 5.58 -3.45
CA LEU A 289 -19.79 4.14 -3.25
C LEU A 289 -18.44 3.59 -3.66
N SER A 290 -17.70 3.05 -2.72
CA SER A 290 -16.45 2.35 -2.98
C SER A 290 -16.49 0.94 -2.41
N GLY A 291 -15.78 0.03 -3.04
CA GLY A 291 -15.71 -1.33 -2.58
C GLY A 291 -14.54 -2.10 -3.14
N SER A 292 -14.19 -3.16 -2.43
CA SER A 292 -13.19 -4.12 -2.87
C SER A 292 -13.66 -5.54 -2.57
N LEU A 293 -13.21 -6.48 -3.39
CA LEU A 293 -13.47 -7.90 -3.24
C LEU A 293 -12.20 -8.66 -3.58
N SER A 294 -11.79 -9.56 -2.72
CA SER A 294 -10.65 -10.45 -2.94
C SER A 294 -11.00 -11.88 -2.57
N GLY A 295 -10.30 -12.83 -3.18
CA GLY A 295 -10.49 -14.22 -2.83
C GLY A 295 -9.84 -15.20 -3.79
N PRO A 296 -9.93 -16.51 -3.48
CA PRO A 296 -9.39 -17.55 -4.33
C PRO A 296 -10.27 -17.80 -5.56
N VAL A 297 -9.64 -17.84 -6.74
CA VAL A 297 -10.23 -18.44 -7.93
C VAL A 297 -10.01 -19.95 -7.89
N ILE A 298 -8.78 -20.35 -7.57
CA ILE A 298 -8.41 -21.75 -7.29
C ILE A 298 -7.68 -21.75 -5.95
N PRO A 299 -8.25 -22.34 -4.88
CA PRO A 299 -7.65 -22.31 -3.56
C PRO A 299 -6.16 -22.72 -3.58
N GLY A 300 -5.32 -21.91 -2.95
CA GLY A 300 -3.89 -22.10 -2.85
C GLY A 300 -3.09 -21.94 -4.16
N ARG A 301 -3.72 -21.50 -5.28
CA ARG A 301 -3.02 -21.36 -6.58
C ARG A 301 -3.28 -20.04 -7.28
N ILE A 302 -4.53 -19.62 -7.33
CA ILE A 302 -4.93 -18.43 -8.09
C ILE A 302 -5.89 -17.63 -7.21
N SER A 303 -5.56 -16.39 -6.98
CA SER A 303 -6.40 -15.41 -6.29
C SER A 303 -6.76 -14.26 -7.23
N PHE A 304 -7.74 -13.47 -6.84
CA PHE A 304 -8.08 -12.22 -7.50
C PHE A 304 -8.30 -11.12 -6.46
N PHE A 305 -8.03 -9.90 -6.86
CA PHE A 305 -8.44 -8.69 -6.18
C PHE A 305 -9.14 -7.78 -7.19
N ALA A 306 -10.25 -7.19 -6.79
CA ALA A 306 -10.98 -6.22 -7.59
C ALA A 306 -11.44 -5.07 -6.69
N SER A 307 -11.27 -3.85 -7.14
CA SER A 307 -11.74 -2.64 -6.45
C SER A 307 -12.42 -1.70 -7.43
N GLY A 308 -13.26 -0.83 -6.89
CA GLY A 308 -13.92 0.18 -7.69
C GLY A 308 -14.61 1.24 -6.83
N ARG A 309 -14.83 2.41 -7.44
CA ARG A 309 -15.51 3.54 -6.83
C ARG A 309 -16.46 4.18 -7.82
N ILE A 310 -17.61 4.61 -7.33
CA ILE A 310 -18.59 5.40 -8.08
C ILE A 310 -18.89 6.63 -7.23
N LYS A 311 -18.48 7.80 -7.72
CA LYS A 311 -18.73 9.08 -7.08
C LYS A 311 -19.68 9.92 -7.95
N ARG A 312 -20.70 10.54 -7.32
CA ARG A 312 -21.69 11.40 -7.97
C ARG A 312 -21.88 12.68 -7.18
#